data_21f5050a0d69f92422589e9823c66c60
#
_entry.id   21f5050a0d69f92422589e9823c66c60
#
_cell.length_a   1.000
_cell.length_b   1.000
_cell.length_c   1.000
_cell.angle_alpha   90.00
_cell.angle_beta   90.00
_cell.angle_gamma   90.00
#
_symmetry.space_group_name_H-M   'P 1'
#
loop_
_entity.id
_entity.type
_entity.pdbx_description
1 polymer ?
#
loop_
_entity_poly.entity_id
_entity_poly.type
_entity_poly.pdbx_seq_one_letter_code
_entity_poly.pdbx_strand_id
1 'polypeptide(L)'
;KHRKSQFEVLALNEKYKTIMLGDSITDEGQWDELLNNDTIQNRGISGDTTDGVLDRLDSINKNIEKVFIMIGVNDIMRGKSVDEIYANYLKIIQVFKEKNIKIHIQSTLYIGETRKANFNPKVEELNKRLEKYASENKITFINLNPIFAPNKVLKKEFTFDDLHLNG
;
A
#
# COMPACT_ATOMS: atom_id res chain seq x y z
N LYS A 1 -7.97 -2.04 16.06
CA LYS A 1 -9.44 -2.13 16.25
C LYS A 1 -10.17 -0.80 15.96
N HIS A 2 -9.72 0.32 16.55
CA HIS A 2 -10.40 1.64 16.41
C HIS A 2 -10.52 2.09 14.95
N ARG A 3 -9.44 2.09 14.18
CA ARG A 3 -9.45 2.54 12.77
C ARG A 3 -10.32 1.64 11.87
N LYS A 4 -10.32 0.32 12.12
CA LYS A 4 -11.18 -0.62 11.39
C LYS A 4 -12.67 -0.30 11.58
N SER A 5 -13.12 -0.03 12.82
CA SER A 5 -14.54 0.31 13.08
C SER A 5 -14.95 1.64 12.44
N GLN A 6 -14.04 2.61 12.33
CA GLN A 6 -14.31 3.82 11.54
C GLN A 6 -14.53 3.50 10.06
N PHE A 7 -13.76 2.57 9.50
CA PHE A 7 -13.91 2.17 8.10
C PHE A 7 -15.25 1.50 7.82
N GLU A 8 -15.79 0.74 8.76
CA GLU A 8 -17.12 0.13 8.65
C GLU A 8 -18.21 1.19 8.52
N VAL A 9 -18.14 2.26 9.32
CA VAL A 9 -19.06 3.40 9.22
C VAL A 9 -18.87 4.17 7.91
N LEU A 10 -17.62 4.43 7.53
CA LEU A 10 -17.28 5.16 6.32
C LEU A 10 -17.60 4.37 5.02
N ALA A 11 -17.74 3.05 5.11
CA ALA A 11 -18.16 2.22 3.98
C ALA A 11 -19.59 2.52 3.49
N LEU A 12 -20.39 3.16 4.32
CA LEU A 12 -21.75 3.59 3.97
C LEU A 12 -21.80 4.87 3.14
N ASN A 13 -20.68 5.60 3.04
CA ASN A 13 -20.63 6.85 2.31
C ASN A 13 -20.36 6.61 0.82
N GLU A 14 -21.34 6.87 -0.01
CA GLU A 14 -21.29 6.63 -1.46
C GLU A 14 -20.49 7.66 -2.26
N LYS A 15 -20.02 8.75 -1.63
CA LYS A 15 -19.22 9.79 -2.26
C LYS A 15 -17.90 9.25 -2.82
N TYR A 16 -17.28 8.33 -2.10
CA TYR A 16 -15.94 7.85 -2.40
C TYR A 16 -15.91 6.91 -3.60
N LYS A 17 -14.97 7.17 -4.51
CA LYS A 17 -14.72 6.41 -5.75
C LYS A 17 -13.34 5.77 -5.81
N THR A 18 -12.40 6.32 -5.08
CA THR A 18 -11.01 5.87 -5.04
C THR A 18 -10.56 5.63 -3.60
N ILE A 19 -9.81 4.57 -3.38
CA ILE A 19 -9.18 4.33 -2.07
C ILE A 19 -7.66 4.24 -2.19
N MET A 20 -7.00 4.80 -1.19
CA MET A 20 -5.58 4.60 -0.92
C MET A 20 -5.48 3.56 0.19
N LEU A 21 -5.01 2.36 -0.12
CA LEU A 21 -4.97 1.22 0.78
C LEU A 21 -3.53 0.89 1.18
N GLY A 22 -3.25 0.84 2.47
CA GLY A 22 -1.89 0.57 2.94
C GLY A 22 -1.70 0.64 4.44
N ASP A 23 -0.47 0.87 4.83
CA ASP A 23 -0.02 1.00 6.22
C ASP A 23 0.11 2.46 6.68
N SER A 24 1.10 2.76 7.55
CA SER A 24 1.36 4.11 8.07
C SER A 24 1.70 5.11 6.98
N ILE A 25 2.47 4.72 5.97
CA ILE A 25 2.85 5.61 4.87
C ILE A 25 1.59 6.09 4.11
N THR A 26 0.60 5.23 4.00
CA THR A 26 -0.69 5.59 3.41
C THR A 26 -1.58 6.35 4.41
N ASP A 27 -1.60 5.94 5.69
CA ASP A 27 -2.43 6.53 6.75
C ASP A 27 -2.11 8.02 6.99
N GLU A 28 -0.83 8.40 6.92
CA GLU A 28 -0.36 9.76 7.18
C GLU A 28 -0.61 10.74 6.02
N GLY A 29 -0.94 10.26 4.82
CA GLY A 29 -1.19 11.12 3.67
C GLY A 29 -2.60 11.74 3.68
N GLN A 30 -2.69 13.04 3.46
CA GLN A 30 -3.95 13.77 3.24
C GLN A 30 -4.29 13.72 1.74
N TRP A 31 -4.65 12.54 1.25
CA TRP A 31 -4.74 12.21 -0.17
C TRP A 31 -5.76 13.03 -0.95
N ASP A 32 -6.88 13.37 -0.34
CA ASP A 32 -7.93 14.20 -0.92
C ASP A 32 -7.44 15.63 -1.17
N GLU A 33 -6.71 16.21 -0.23
CA GLU A 33 -6.12 17.54 -0.36
C GLU A 33 -4.93 17.52 -1.33
N LEU A 34 -3.98 16.57 -1.17
CA LEU A 34 -2.79 16.47 -2.00
C LEU A 34 -3.11 16.27 -3.48
N LEU A 35 -4.17 15.52 -3.79
CA LEU A 35 -4.59 15.22 -5.14
C LEU A 35 -5.77 16.07 -5.62
N ASN A 36 -6.21 17.05 -4.79
CA ASN A 36 -7.35 17.92 -5.05
C ASN A 36 -8.58 17.12 -5.54
N ASN A 37 -8.90 16.04 -4.82
CA ASN A 37 -9.98 15.14 -5.19
C ASN A 37 -10.67 14.57 -3.96
N ASP A 38 -11.82 15.14 -3.62
CA ASP A 38 -12.62 14.80 -2.44
C ASP A 38 -13.36 13.45 -2.53
N THR A 39 -13.21 12.72 -3.64
CA THR A 39 -13.72 11.35 -3.80
C THR A 39 -12.70 10.28 -3.43
N ILE A 40 -11.52 10.69 -2.97
CA ILE A 40 -10.48 9.78 -2.49
C ILE A 40 -10.66 9.52 -1.00
N GLN A 41 -10.60 8.26 -0.61
CA GLN A 41 -10.65 7.85 0.78
C GLN A 41 -9.32 7.23 1.22
N ASN A 42 -8.79 7.71 2.35
CA ASN A 42 -7.64 7.09 2.98
C ASN A 42 -8.07 5.83 3.74
N ARG A 43 -7.52 4.70 3.35
CA ARG A 43 -7.67 3.38 3.96
C ARG A 43 -6.33 2.83 4.47
N GLY A 44 -5.42 3.71 4.89
CA GLY A 44 -4.22 3.36 5.61
C GLY A 44 -4.50 3.04 7.08
N ILE A 45 -3.69 2.16 7.66
CA ILE A 45 -3.63 1.93 9.12
C ILE A 45 -2.16 1.81 9.52
N SER A 46 -1.72 2.67 10.43
CA SER A 46 -0.35 2.63 10.96
C SER A 46 0.01 1.24 11.50
N GLY A 47 1.15 0.74 11.06
CA GLY A 47 1.66 -0.58 11.45
C GLY A 47 0.95 -1.77 10.80
N ASP A 48 0.04 -1.55 9.84
CA ASP A 48 -0.70 -2.63 9.20
C ASP A 48 0.18 -3.54 8.35
N THR A 49 -0.29 -4.76 8.15
CA THR A 49 0.35 -5.81 7.36
C THR A 49 -0.59 -6.31 6.28
N THR A 50 -0.09 -7.15 5.39
CA THR A 50 -0.93 -7.80 4.37
C THR A 50 -2.04 -8.64 4.99
N ASP A 51 -1.83 -9.29 6.13
CA ASP A 51 -2.90 -9.98 6.86
C ASP A 51 -3.95 -8.99 7.40
N GLY A 52 -3.50 -7.89 7.99
CA GLY A 52 -4.42 -6.86 8.50
C GLY A 52 -5.26 -6.23 7.39
N VAL A 53 -4.70 -6.04 6.19
CA VAL A 53 -5.48 -5.61 5.01
C VAL A 53 -6.53 -6.66 4.64
N LEU A 54 -6.17 -7.95 4.58
CA LEU A 54 -7.11 -9.04 4.29
C LEU A 54 -8.29 -9.06 5.27
N ASP A 55 -8.02 -8.86 6.56
CA ASP A 55 -9.04 -8.86 7.62
C ASP A 55 -10.06 -7.73 7.54
N ARG A 56 -9.85 -6.74 6.65
CA ARG A 56 -10.71 -5.54 6.54
C ARG A 56 -11.22 -5.24 5.14
N LEU A 57 -11.00 -6.14 4.18
CA LEU A 57 -11.49 -5.95 2.80
C LEU A 57 -13.03 -5.89 2.70
N ASP A 58 -13.74 -6.48 3.65
CA ASP A 58 -15.21 -6.42 3.72
C ASP A 58 -15.74 -5.01 4.05
N SER A 59 -14.90 -4.15 4.65
CA SER A 59 -15.24 -2.75 4.96
C SER A 59 -15.12 -1.80 3.76
N ILE A 60 -14.82 -2.32 2.56
CA ILE A 60 -14.67 -1.51 1.36
C ILE A 60 -16.04 -1.28 0.72
N ASN A 61 -16.38 0.00 0.51
CA ASN A 61 -17.62 0.42 -0.11
C ASN A 61 -17.78 -0.18 -1.52
N LYS A 62 -19.02 -0.53 -1.87
CA LYS A 62 -19.40 -1.09 -3.18
C LYS A 62 -19.21 -0.10 -4.34
N ASN A 63 -19.20 1.20 -4.05
CA ASN A 63 -19.08 2.27 -5.06
C ASN A 63 -17.63 2.61 -5.44
N ILE A 64 -16.65 1.91 -4.87
CA ILE A 64 -15.23 2.11 -5.21
C ILE A 64 -14.96 1.61 -6.61
N GLU A 65 -14.34 2.46 -7.42
CA GLU A 65 -13.96 2.19 -8.80
C GLU A 65 -12.46 1.90 -8.96
N LYS A 66 -11.64 2.46 -8.06
CA LYS A 66 -10.18 2.36 -8.12
C LYS A 66 -9.58 2.11 -6.74
N VAL A 67 -8.50 1.34 -6.72
CA VAL A 67 -7.67 1.15 -5.53
C VAL A 67 -6.20 1.35 -5.88
N PHE A 68 -5.49 2.08 -5.02
CA PHE A 68 -4.04 2.18 -4.99
C PHE A 68 -3.55 1.41 -3.76
N ILE A 69 -2.66 0.45 -3.96
CA ILE A 69 -2.21 -0.47 -2.90
C ILE A 69 -0.72 -0.29 -2.68
N MET A 70 -0.31 0.03 -1.44
CA MET A 70 1.06 0.00 -0.99
C MET A 70 1.11 -0.60 0.42
N ILE A 71 1.63 -1.81 0.56
CA ILE A 71 1.69 -2.56 1.82
C ILE A 71 2.88 -3.54 1.78
N GLY A 72 3.29 -4.07 2.91
CA GLY A 72 4.27 -5.15 3.00
C GLY A 72 5.57 -4.79 3.71
N VAL A 73 5.89 -3.50 3.89
CA VAL A 73 7.10 -3.10 4.62
C VAL A 73 7.07 -3.59 6.07
N ASN A 74 5.90 -3.49 6.74
CA ASN A 74 5.74 -3.98 8.11
C ASN A 74 5.80 -5.50 8.20
N ASP A 75 5.29 -6.21 7.20
CA ASP A 75 5.44 -7.68 7.10
C ASP A 75 6.93 -8.06 7.08
N ILE A 76 7.71 -7.41 6.21
CA ILE A 76 9.15 -7.63 6.07
C ILE A 76 9.88 -7.33 7.38
N MET A 77 9.58 -6.19 8.02
CA MET A 77 10.18 -5.77 9.28
C MET A 77 9.85 -6.72 10.44
N ARG A 78 8.70 -7.38 10.39
CA ARG A 78 8.27 -8.41 11.37
C ARG A 78 8.73 -9.82 11.02
N GLY A 79 9.55 -9.97 9.98
CA GLY A 79 10.19 -11.24 9.64
C GLY A 79 9.39 -12.16 8.73
N LYS A 80 8.23 -11.73 8.23
CA LYS A 80 7.46 -12.52 7.25
C LYS A 80 8.28 -12.72 5.97
N SER A 81 8.15 -13.88 5.36
CA SER A 81 8.81 -14.18 4.09
C SER A 81 8.16 -13.42 2.93
N VAL A 82 8.93 -13.17 1.87
CA VAL A 82 8.40 -12.56 0.65
C VAL A 82 7.34 -13.44 0.00
N ASP A 83 7.46 -14.75 0.11
CA ASP A 83 6.45 -15.70 -0.41
C ASP A 83 5.09 -15.53 0.25
N GLU A 84 5.06 -15.40 1.58
CA GLU A 84 3.82 -15.16 2.34
C GLU A 84 3.20 -13.81 2.02
N ILE A 85 4.03 -12.75 1.95
CA ILE A 85 3.58 -11.39 1.61
C ILE A 85 2.98 -11.39 0.19
N TYR A 86 3.68 -11.98 -0.77
CA TYR A 86 3.23 -12.07 -2.15
C TYR A 86 1.92 -12.87 -2.27
N ALA A 87 1.81 -14.01 -1.58
CA ALA A 87 0.59 -14.79 -1.55
C ALA A 87 -0.61 -13.98 -1.01
N ASN A 88 -0.40 -13.17 0.02
CA ASN A 88 -1.42 -12.29 0.55
C ASN A 88 -1.80 -11.17 -0.46
N TYR A 89 -0.82 -10.59 -1.14
CA TYR A 89 -1.10 -9.64 -2.24
C TYR A 89 -2.00 -10.23 -3.30
N LEU A 90 -1.74 -11.48 -3.72
CA LEU A 90 -2.58 -12.15 -4.72
C LEU A 90 -4.03 -12.32 -4.25
N LYS A 91 -4.24 -12.64 -2.96
CA LYS A 91 -5.58 -12.72 -2.37
C LYS A 91 -6.26 -11.34 -2.34
N ILE A 92 -5.54 -10.28 -1.94
CA ILE A 92 -6.05 -8.91 -1.93
C ILE A 92 -6.47 -8.50 -3.35
N ILE A 93 -5.60 -8.73 -4.34
CA ILE A 93 -5.87 -8.44 -5.75
C ILE A 93 -7.10 -9.19 -6.25
N GLN A 94 -7.23 -10.47 -5.88
CA GLN A 94 -8.37 -11.30 -6.30
C GLN A 94 -9.71 -10.73 -5.81
N VAL A 95 -9.77 -10.27 -4.55
CA VAL A 95 -10.99 -9.63 -4.01
C VAL A 95 -11.36 -8.38 -4.80
N PHE A 96 -10.39 -7.55 -5.18
CA PHE A 96 -10.67 -6.35 -5.99
C PHE A 96 -11.07 -6.69 -7.43
N LYS A 97 -10.47 -7.73 -8.03
CA LYS A 97 -10.89 -8.23 -9.36
C LYS A 97 -12.34 -8.71 -9.34
N GLU A 98 -12.74 -9.47 -8.33
CA GLU A 98 -14.12 -9.97 -8.17
C GLU A 98 -15.14 -8.84 -8.00
N LYS A 99 -14.71 -7.72 -7.40
CA LYS A 99 -15.53 -6.51 -7.26
C LYS A 99 -15.46 -5.58 -8.49
N ASN A 100 -14.75 -5.96 -9.56
CA ASN A 100 -14.51 -5.14 -10.76
C ASN A 100 -13.87 -3.77 -10.44
N ILE A 101 -13.03 -3.69 -9.42
CA ILE A 101 -12.31 -2.48 -9.02
C ILE A 101 -10.98 -2.41 -9.78
N LYS A 102 -10.70 -1.26 -10.40
CA LYS A 102 -9.43 -1.02 -11.09
C LYS A 102 -8.28 -0.95 -10.10
N ILE A 103 -7.28 -1.80 -10.29
CA ILE A 103 -6.16 -1.96 -9.35
C ILE A 103 -4.93 -1.21 -9.85
N HIS A 104 -4.30 -0.47 -8.95
CA HIS A 104 -2.99 0.14 -9.11
C HIS A 104 -2.10 -0.33 -7.95
N ILE A 105 -1.01 -1.01 -8.25
CA ILE A 105 -0.02 -1.43 -7.25
C ILE A 105 1.07 -0.38 -7.23
N GLN A 106 1.33 0.20 -6.08
CA GLN A 106 2.48 1.07 -5.84
C GLN A 106 3.63 0.21 -5.28
N SER A 107 4.85 0.47 -5.74
CA SER A 107 6.01 -0.22 -5.18
C SER A 107 6.13 0.03 -3.68
N THR A 108 6.42 -1.00 -2.90
CA THR A 108 6.88 -0.84 -1.53
C THR A 108 8.17 -0.01 -1.55
N LEU A 109 8.23 1.04 -0.73
CA LEU A 109 9.41 1.91 -0.65
C LEU A 109 10.58 1.18 0.03
N TYR A 110 11.78 1.47 -0.45
CA TYR A 110 12.99 1.08 0.27
C TYR A 110 13.08 1.85 1.59
N ILE A 111 13.72 1.23 2.56
CA ILE A 111 13.99 1.80 3.88
C ILE A 111 15.30 2.59 3.83
N GLY A 112 15.42 3.61 4.66
CA GLY A 112 16.59 4.47 4.73
C GLY A 112 17.82 3.81 5.34
N GLU A 113 18.89 4.59 5.47
CA GLU A 113 20.27 4.14 5.72
C GLU A 113 20.43 3.28 6.97
N THR A 114 19.72 3.63 8.05
CA THR A 114 19.91 2.99 9.37
C THR A 114 19.39 1.55 9.44
N ARG A 115 18.49 1.15 8.53
CA ARG A 115 17.82 -0.16 8.57
C ARG A 115 17.91 -0.97 7.27
N LYS A 116 18.43 -0.37 6.19
CA LYS A 116 18.38 -0.93 4.82
C LYS A 116 18.93 -2.35 4.67
N ALA A 117 20.05 -2.63 5.35
CA ALA A 117 20.79 -3.89 5.17
C ALA A 117 19.93 -5.13 5.47
N ASN A 118 19.00 -5.00 6.40
CA ASN A 118 18.18 -6.12 6.85
C ASN A 118 16.91 -6.33 6.00
N PHE A 119 16.43 -5.28 5.32
CA PHE A 119 15.08 -5.29 4.75
C PHE A 119 15.06 -5.00 3.24
N ASN A 120 15.90 -4.13 2.72
CA ASN A 120 15.84 -3.69 1.33
C ASN A 120 16.01 -4.79 0.28
N PRO A 121 16.81 -5.86 0.49
CA PRO A 121 16.81 -7.00 -0.43
C PRO A 121 15.44 -7.68 -0.56
N LYS A 122 14.68 -7.78 0.54
CA LYS A 122 13.32 -8.34 0.51
C LYS A 122 12.32 -7.40 -0.14
N VAL A 123 12.46 -6.08 0.08
CA VAL A 123 11.66 -5.06 -0.60
C VAL A 123 11.86 -5.13 -2.11
N GLU A 124 13.11 -5.26 -2.55
CA GLU A 124 13.44 -5.41 -3.97
C GLU A 124 12.81 -6.67 -4.57
N GLU A 125 12.92 -7.79 -3.88
CA GLU A 125 12.35 -9.05 -4.33
C GLU A 125 10.82 -8.98 -4.44
N LEU A 126 10.16 -8.42 -3.42
CA LEU A 126 8.71 -8.22 -3.43
C LEU A 126 8.28 -7.35 -4.61
N ASN A 127 8.93 -6.21 -4.82
CA ASN A 127 8.61 -5.28 -5.91
C ASN A 127 8.79 -5.94 -7.29
N LYS A 128 9.85 -6.69 -7.51
CA LYS A 128 10.07 -7.43 -8.76
C LYS A 128 8.94 -8.42 -9.05
N ARG A 129 8.48 -9.16 -8.03
CA ARG A 129 7.39 -10.11 -8.19
C ARG A 129 6.06 -9.41 -8.49
N LEU A 130 5.77 -8.31 -7.80
CA LEU A 130 4.55 -7.53 -8.01
C LEU A 130 4.52 -6.85 -9.38
N GLU A 131 5.65 -6.28 -9.82
CA GLU A 131 5.79 -5.68 -11.15
C GLU A 131 5.57 -6.71 -12.26
N LYS A 132 6.22 -7.89 -12.14
CA LYS A 132 6.02 -8.99 -13.08
C LYS A 132 4.55 -9.41 -13.14
N TYR A 133 3.93 -9.67 -11.99
CA TYR A 133 2.52 -10.04 -11.92
C TYR A 133 1.61 -8.99 -12.54
N ALA A 134 1.84 -7.72 -12.24
CA ALA A 134 1.07 -6.62 -12.78
C ALA A 134 1.15 -6.57 -14.31
N SER A 135 2.35 -6.72 -14.87
CA SER A 135 2.58 -6.76 -16.32
C SER A 135 1.83 -7.93 -16.99
N GLU A 136 1.91 -9.13 -16.43
CA GLU A 136 1.25 -10.33 -16.94
C GLU A 136 -0.28 -10.27 -16.83
N ASN A 137 -0.82 -9.50 -15.88
CA ASN A 137 -2.24 -9.39 -15.59
C ASN A 137 -2.89 -8.06 -16.03
N LYS A 138 -2.18 -7.22 -16.79
CA LYS A 138 -2.65 -5.89 -17.23
C LYS A 138 -3.08 -4.99 -16.08
N ILE A 139 -2.40 -5.09 -14.94
CA ILE A 139 -2.55 -4.22 -13.78
C ILE A 139 -1.48 -3.13 -13.86
N THR A 140 -1.83 -1.91 -13.46
CA THR A 140 -0.86 -0.81 -13.40
C THR A 140 0.08 -1.00 -12.21
N PHE A 141 1.38 -1.02 -12.46
CA PHE A 141 2.41 -0.94 -11.43
C PHE A 141 3.05 0.44 -11.45
N ILE A 142 3.04 1.14 -10.32
CA ILE A 142 3.59 2.47 -10.15
C ILE A 142 4.88 2.34 -9.33
N ASN A 143 6.02 2.42 -10.00
CA ASN A 143 7.30 2.36 -9.32
C ASN A 143 7.68 3.75 -8.77
N LEU A 144 7.58 3.91 -7.46
CA LEU A 144 7.92 5.14 -6.74
C LEU A 144 9.42 5.26 -6.42
N ASN A 145 10.11 4.13 -6.35
CA ASN A 145 11.51 4.07 -5.91
C ASN A 145 12.52 4.84 -6.76
N PRO A 146 12.37 5.02 -8.09
CA PRO A 146 13.26 5.89 -8.85
C PRO A 146 13.33 7.33 -8.35
N ILE A 147 12.24 7.82 -7.75
CA ILE A 147 12.15 9.18 -7.19
C ILE A 147 12.65 9.20 -5.75
N PHE A 148 12.08 8.34 -4.91
CA PHE A 148 12.30 8.36 -3.46
C PHE A 148 13.58 7.65 -3.02
N ALA A 149 14.01 6.63 -3.76
CA ALA A 149 15.12 5.74 -3.38
C ALA A 149 15.92 5.26 -4.60
N PRO A 150 16.51 6.15 -5.43
CA PRO A 150 17.18 5.79 -6.68
C PRO A 150 18.37 4.82 -6.48
N ASN A 151 18.98 4.84 -5.32
CA ASN A 151 20.09 3.95 -4.94
C ASN A 151 19.63 2.78 -4.06
N LYS A 152 18.34 2.40 -4.13
CA LYS A 152 17.74 1.37 -3.28
C LYS A 152 17.80 1.70 -1.77
N VAL A 153 17.85 2.97 -1.44
CA VAL A 153 17.84 3.51 -0.08
C VAL A 153 16.99 4.76 -0.09
N LEU A 154 16.02 4.85 0.80
CA LEU A 154 15.16 6.02 0.95
C LEU A 154 16.02 7.24 1.26
N LYS A 155 15.88 8.29 0.44
CA LYS A 155 16.67 9.53 0.62
C LYS A 155 16.25 10.24 1.89
N LYS A 156 17.23 10.77 2.61
CA LYS A 156 17.03 11.52 3.86
C LYS A 156 16.13 12.75 3.71
N GLU A 157 16.15 13.38 2.55
CA GLU A 157 15.31 14.54 2.27
C GLU A 157 13.80 14.22 2.26
N PHE A 158 13.44 12.95 2.06
CA PHE A 158 12.05 12.50 2.00
C PHE A 158 11.57 11.79 3.27
N THR A 159 12.41 11.69 4.30
CA THR A 159 12.05 10.94 5.51
C THR A 159 12.62 11.58 6.76
N PHE A 160 11.92 11.43 7.87
CA PHE A 160 12.41 11.87 9.18
C PHE A 160 12.93 10.72 10.06
N ASP A 161 12.58 9.47 9.74
CA ASP A 161 12.91 8.29 10.55
C ASP A 161 13.42 7.09 9.74
N ASP A 162 13.79 7.30 8.48
CA ASP A 162 14.22 6.29 7.51
C ASP A 162 13.11 5.30 7.04
N LEU A 163 11.84 5.60 7.29
CA LEU A 163 10.69 4.78 6.90
C LEU A 163 9.51 5.63 6.40
N HIS A 164 9.05 6.57 7.21
CA HIS A 164 7.92 7.43 6.89
C HIS A 164 8.34 8.63 6.06
N LEU A 165 7.44 9.07 5.18
CA LEU A 165 7.69 10.25 4.36
C LEU A 165 7.38 11.52 5.15
N ASN A 166 8.18 12.58 4.92
CA ASN A 166 7.82 13.94 5.31
C ASN A 166 6.96 14.60 4.23
N GLY A 167 6.38 15.76 4.55
CA GLY A 167 5.55 16.53 3.62
C GLY A 167 6.33 17.20 2.51
#